data_98db9d81addfc6ab3df4c15072b3a46b
#
_entry.id   98db9d81addfc6ab3df4c15072b3a46b
#
_cell.length_a   1.000
_cell.length_b   1.000
_cell.length_c   1.000
_cell.angle_alpha   90.00
_cell.angle_beta   90.00
_cell.angle_gamma   90.00
#
_symmetry.space_group_name_H-M   'P 1'
#
loop_
_entity.id
_entity.type
_entity.pdbx_description
1 polymer ?
#
loop_
_entity_poly.entity_id
_entity_poly.type
_entity_poly.pdbx_seq_one_letter_code
_entity_poly.pdbx_strand_id
1 'polypeptide(L)'
;MRKCLILSMLLFLLPIAGNAQVPFGERVPDIRYPVSGQRKLSRLSNDDVLYTILYFGYNNEPVDGQSGLDANPEYFALTLSDLLKPYFNNFNPDYGRALMVVSKMKGQAGIERKLGVTSYPDIVLVDPNNRIIARSSKATDIIDYIINNLSMFAVTDWNAYILRASELYETGQIKSAQRIVSDCLQHGRWNEDFSSEAHKTIPKVVSSMKHDEMYMDFVGEIKHRYNQGVLSEDDVAPFKNEFSRIHMMGDKDL
;
A
#
# COMPACT_ATOMS: atom_id res chain seq x y z
N MET A 1 -28.43 34.75 44.27
CA MET A 1 -27.77 33.44 44.29
C MET A 1 -28.08 32.53 43.04
N ARG A 2 -29.20 32.69 42.32
CA ARG A 2 -29.51 31.83 41.13
C ARG A 2 -28.70 32.14 39.88
N LYS A 3 -28.13 33.34 39.71
CA LYS A 3 -27.36 33.71 38.51
C LYS A 3 -25.92 33.16 38.49
N CYS A 4 -25.32 32.88 39.64
CA CYS A 4 -23.94 32.31 39.71
C CYS A 4 -23.93 30.80 39.40
N LEU A 5 -25.06 30.09 39.65
CA LEU A 5 -25.12 28.66 39.38
C LEU A 5 -25.20 28.34 37.89
N ILE A 6 -25.85 29.20 37.10
CA ILE A 6 -25.97 29.03 35.64
C ILE A 6 -24.60 29.29 34.96
N LEU A 7 -23.79 30.23 35.46
CA LEU A 7 -22.49 30.54 34.89
C LEU A 7 -21.46 29.43 35.17
N SER A 8 -21.52 28.76 36.33
CA SER A 8 -20.68 27.63 36.65
C SER A 8 -21.03 26.37 35.84
N MET A 9 -22.31 26.19 35.49
CA MET A 9 -22.76 25.07 34.67
C MET A 9 -22.40 25.26 33.18
N LEU A 10 -22.35 26.51 32.70
CA LEU A 10 -21.89 26.81 31.34
C LEU A 10 -20.38 26.62 31.15
N LEU A 11 -19.58 26.77 32.22
CA LEU A 11 -18.12 26.52 32.16
C LEU A 11 -17.77 25.03 32.06
N PHE A 12 -18.65 24.14 32.53
CA PHE A 12 -18.49 22.68 32.39
C PHE A 12 -18.92 22.15 31.01
N LEU A 13 -19.60 22.97 30.20
CA LEU A 13 -20.05 22.63 28.84
C LEU A 13 -19.12 23.17 27.73
N LEU A 14 -18.04 23.87 28.08
CA LEU A 14 -16.98 24.12 27.10
C LEU A 14 -16.38 22.75 26.78
N PRO A 15 -16.50 22.26 25.54
CA PRO A 15 -15.75 21.08 25.15
C PRO A 15 -14.29 21.46 25.40
N ILE A 16 -13.65 20.75 26.31
CA ILE A 16 -12.21 20.69 26.35
C ILE A 16 -11.87 20.20 24.95
N ALA A 17 -11.48 21.13 24.09
CA ALA A 17 -10.88 20.82 22.79
C ALA A 17 -9.48 20.26 23.10
N GLY A 18 -9.43 19.19 23.89
CA GLY A 18 -8.32 18.28 23.92
C GLY A 18 -8.20 17.75 22.51
N ASN A 19 -7.01 17.73 21.96
CA ASN A 19 -6.73 17.07 20.71
C ASN A 19 -7.15 15.60 20.86
N ALA A 20 -8.45 15.34 20.60
CA ALA A 20 -8.96 13.98 20.62
C ALA A 20 -8.25 13.23 19.51
N GLN A 21 -7.57 12.16 19.86
CA GLN A 21 -6.98 11.26 18.88
C GLN A 21 -8.07 10.81 17.93
N VAL A 22 -7.76 10.77 16.63
CA VAL A 22 -8.70 10.23 15.64
C VAL A 22 -9.01 8.80 16.05
N PRO A 23 -10.30 8.47 16.26
CA PRO A 23 -10.70 7.17 16.73
C PRO A 23 -10.31 6.04 15.76
N PHE A 24 -10.20 4.84 16.28
CA PHE A 24 -10.04 3.62 15.51
C PHE A 24 -11.20 3.47 14.50
N GLY A 25 -10.88 3.12 13.24
CA GLY A 25 -11.84 3.02 12.14
C GLY A 25 -12.16 4.34 11.43
N GLU A 26 -11.75 5.48 11.97
CA GLU A 26 -11.88 6.79 11.31
C GLU A 26 -10.91 6.94 10.15
N ARG A 27 -11.31 7.73 9.16
CA ARG A 27 -10.44 8.05 8.02
C ARG A 27 -9.38 9.07 8.41
N VAL A 28 -8.14 8.79 8.00
CA VAL A 28 -7.08 9.80 8.07
C VAL A 28 -7.30 10.88 7.01
N PRO A 29 -6.89 12.14 7.28
CA PRO A 29 -6.91 13.17 6.27
C PRO A 29 -5.98 12.82 5.10
N ASP A 30 -6.28 13.37 3.91
CA ASP A 30 -5.42 13.21 2.74
C ASP A 30 -4.00 13.74 3.02
N ILE A 31 -3.01 12.87 2.95
CA ILE A 31 -1.62 13.13 3.27
C ILE A 31 -0.79 13.08 2.01
N ARG A 32 0.13 14.04 1.87
CA ARG A 32 1.12 14.05 0.81
C ARG A 32 2.49 13.70 1.37
N TYR A 33 3.16 12.76 0.74
CA TYR A 33 4.50 12.32 1.12
C TYR A 33 5.43 12.21 -0.10
N PRO A 34 6.75 12.37 0.10
CA PRO A 34 7.72 12.18 -0.96
C PRO A 34 7.86 10.70 -1.30
N VAL A 35 7.90 10.39 -2.59
CA VAL A 35 8.20 9.05 -3.09
C VAL A 35 9.66 9.04 -3.55
N SER A 36 10.42 8.03 -3.16
CA SER A 36 11.81 7.87 -3.57
C SER A 36 11.93 7.86 -5.11
N GLY A 37 12.85 8.65 -5.62
CA GLY A 37 13.08 8.79 -7.07
C GLY A 37 12.06 9.62 -7.85
N GLN A 38 11.03 10.16 -7.21
CA GLN A 38 10.02 10.99 -7.86
C GLN A 38 10.08 12.44 -7.39
N ARG A 39 9.91 13.40 -8.32
CA ARG A 39 9.78 14.83 -7.97
C ARG A 39 8.39 15.21 -7.45
N LYS A 40 7.38 14.38 -7.71
CA LYS A 40 6.00 14.61 -7.28
C LYS A 40 5.76 13.92 -5.95
N LEU A 41 4.96 14.56 -5.10
CA LEU A 41 4.45 13.94 -3.88
C LEU A 41 3.28 13.02 -4.23
N SER A 42 3.30 11.82 -3.67
CA SER A 42 2.15 10.92 -3.71
C SER A 42 1.11 11.33 -2.67
N ARG A 43 -0.13 10.91 -2.88
CA ARG A 43 -1.22 11.05 -1.91
C ARG A 43 -1.57 9.69 -1.36
N LEU A 44 -1.82 9.62 -0.07
CA LEU A 44 -2.22 8.38 0.57
C LEU A 44 -3.53 7.83 -0.01
N SER A 45 -4.49 8.70 -0.32
CA SER A 45 -5.76 8.33 -0.94
C SER A 45 -5.66 7.77 -2.37
N ASN A 46 -4.50 7.91 -3.02
CA ASN A 46 -4.26 7.38 -4.36
C ASN A 46 -3.53 6.03 -4.33
N ASP A 47 -3.05 5.60 -3.16
CA ASP A 47 -2.31 4.35 -2.97
C ASP A 47 -3.12 3.35 -2.15
N ASP A 48 -4.43 3.33 -2.35
CA ASP A 48 -5.41 2.55 -1.61
C ASP A 48 -5.28 1.02 -1.74
N VAL A 49 -4.29 0.56 -2.47
CA VAL A 49 -3.86 -0.85 -2.54
C VAL A 49 -2.77 -1.19 -1.51
N LEU A 50 -2.30 -0.21 -0.74
CA LEU A 50 -1.26 -0.40 0.28
C LEU A 50 -1.81 -0.20 1.68
N TYR A 51 -1.36 -1.05 2.60
CA TYR A 51 -1.38 -0.73 4.02
C TYR A 51 -0.25 0.25 4.29
N THR A 52 -0.52 1.30 5.07
CA THR A 52 0.45 2.37 5.30
C THR A 52 0.66 2.59 6.78
N ILE A 53 1.91 2.66 7.20
CA ILE A 53 2.28 3.07 8.54
C ILE A 53 2.71 4.53 8.49
N LEU A 54 2.00 5.38 9.21
CA LEU A 54 2.40 6.77 9.45
C LEU A 54 3.19 6.81 10.75
N TYR A 55 4.47 7.08 10.63
CA TYR A 55 5.37 7.16 11.78
C TYR A 55 5.65 8.64 12.13
N PHE A 56 5.09 9.11 13.22
CA PHE A 56 5.37 10.43 13.80
C PHE A 56 6.47 10.28 14.85
N GLY A 57 7.62 10.86 14.57
CA GLY A 57 8.77 10.76 15.46
C GLY A 57 9.96 11.53 14.91
N TYR A 58 11.05 11.53 15.66
CA TYR A 58 12.30 12.16 15.27
C TYR A 58 13.30 11.09 14.80
N ASN A 59 14.17 11.43 13.85
CA ASN A 59 15.36 10.65 13.53
C ASN A 59 16.43 10.92 14.61
N ASN A 60 16.20 10.45 15.81
CA ASN A 60 17.14 10.61 16.91
C ASN A 60 17.94 9.32 17.13
N GLU A 61 19.13 9.46 17.67
CA GLU A 61 19.79 8.30 18.28
C GLU A 61 18.99 7.89 19.53
N PRO A 62 18.86 6.57 19.80
CA PRO A 62 18.16 6.11 20.99
C PRO A 62 18.79 6.69 22.24
N VAL A 63 17.96 7.23 23.12
CA VAL A 63 18.40 7.64 24.48
C VAL A 63 18.42 6.40 25.35
N ASP A 64 19.23 6.41 26.42
CA ASP A 64 19.30 5.29 27.34
C ASP A 64 17.91 4.78 27.78
N GLY A 65 17.65 3.50 27.55
CA GLY A 65 16.38 2.85 27.86
C GLY A 65 15.29 2.98 26.78
N GLN A 66 15.52 3.70 25.69
CA GLN A 66 14.61 3.77 24.55
C GLN A 66 14.96 2.70 23.51
N SER A 67 13.95 2.00 23.00
CA SER A 67 14.14 1.09 21.86
C SER A 67 14.58 1.88 20.61
N GLY A 68 15.56 1.37 19.88
CA GLY A 68 15.94 1.94 18.59
C GLY A 68 14.78 2.04 17.60
N LEU A 69 13.80 1.15 17.70
CA LEU A 69 12.58 1.14 16.90
C LEU A 69 11.68 2.35 17.21
N ASP A 70 11.66 2.81 18.46
CA ASP A 70 10.86 3.95 18.90
C ASP A 70 11.59 5.28 18.66
N ALA A 71 12.89 5.24 18.44
CA ALA A 71 13.71 6.44 18.23
C ALA A 71 13.87 6.82 16.75
N ASN A 72 13.81 5.84 15.84
CA ASN A 72 14.16 6.05 14.44
C ASN A 72 13.23 5.29 13.49
N PRO A 73 12.46 6.02 12.66
CA PRO A 73 11.54 5.41 11.69
C PRO A 73 12.23 4.59 10.59
N GLU A 74 13.48 4.91 10.23
CA GLU A 74 14.23 4.14 9.23
C GLU A 74 14.64 2.78 9.82
N TYR A 75 15.07 2.76 11.08
CA TYR A 75 15.38 1.52 11.78
C TYR A 75 14.13 0.66 11.98
N PHE A 76 13.00 1.28 12.34
CA PHE A 76 11.71 0.61 12.39
C PHE A 76 11.34 -0.03 11.04
N ALA A 77 11.45 0.72 9.94
CA ALA A 77 11.10 0.25 8.60
C ALA A 77 11.99 -0.94 8.16
N LEU A 78 13.29 -0.87 8.43
CA LEU A 78 14.23 -1.96 8.11
C LEU A 78 13.91 -3.22 8.92
N THR A 79 13.72 -3.08 10.23
CA THR A 79 13.39 -4.22 11.11
C THR A 79 12.06 -4.85 10.72
N LEU A 80 11.04 -4.03 10.45
CA LEU A 80 9.75 -4.53 9.99
C LEU A 80 9.88 -5.27 8.66
N SER A 81 10.64 -4.73 7.71
CA SER A 81 10.92 -5.38 6.43
C SER A 81 11.56 -6.75 6.60
N ASP A 82 12.58 -6.86 7.46
CA ASP A 82 13.26 -8.13 7.71
C ASP A 82 12.35 -9.16 8.39
N LEU A 83 11.53 -8.73 9.33
CA LEU A 83 10.57 -9.60 10.03
C LEU A 83 9.46 -10.10 9.09
N LEU A 84 9.02 -9.27 8.15
CA LEU A 84 7.94 -9.61 7.22
C LEU A 84 8.43 -10.29 5.94
N LYS A 85 9.72 -10.24 5.65
CA LYS A 85 10.31 -10.85 4.45
C LYS A 85 9.88 -12.30 4.18
N PRO A 86 9.77 -13.21 5.18
CA PRO A 86 9.28 -14.57 4.94
C PRO A 86 7.83 -14.63 4.46
N TYR A 87 7.03 -13.62 4.76
CA TYR A 87 5.60 -13.57 4.47
C TYR A 87 5.27 -12.80 3.18
N PHE A 88 6.06 -11.76 2.85
CA PHE A 88 5.81 -10.87 1.72
C PHE A 88 6.77 -11.08 0.54
N ASN A 89 7.44 -12.22 0.50
CA ASN A 89 8.27 -12.60 -0.64
C ASN A 89 7.49 -13.48 -1.63
N ASN A 90 8.08 -13.71 -2.81
CA ASN A 90 7.50 -14.52 -3.89
C ASN A 90 7.22 -15.98 -3.51
N PHE A 91 7.69 -16.45 -2.35
CA PHE A 91 7.42 -17.80 -1.86
C PHE A 91 6.10 -17.95 -1.12
N ASN A 92 5.44 -16.84 -0.81
CA ASN A 92 4.13 -16.84 -0.17
C ASN A 92 3.08 -16.15 -1.05
N PRO A 93 2.43 -16.90 -1.94
CA PRO A 93 1.55 -16.37 -2.98
C PRO A 93 0.30 -15.66 -2.46
N ASP A 94 -0.04 -15.80 -1.18
CA ASP A 94 -1.24 -15.19 -0.62
C ASP A 94 -1.05 -13.72 -0.24
N TYR A 95 0.20 -13.19 -0.25
CA TYR A 95 0.53 -11.84 0.21
C TYR A 95 0.95 -10.94 -0.95
N GLY A 96 0.00 -10.57 -1.79
CA GLY A 96 0.21 -9.64 -2.90
C GLY A 96 0.21 -8.15 -2.53
N ARG A 97 -0.20 -7.79 -1.30
CA ARG A 97 -0.29 -6.40 -0.86
C ARG A 97 0.96 -5.96 -0.14
N ALA A 98 1.47 -4.79 -0.52
CA ALA A 98 2.64 -4.21 0.12
C ALA A 98 2.27 -3.37 1.34
N LEU A 99 3.21 -3.29 2.28
CA LEU A 99 3.19 -2.41 3.44
C LEU A 99 4.19 -1.27 3.22
N MET A 100 3.78 -0.03 3.48
CA MET A 100 4.63 1.14 3.30
C MET A 100 4.76 1.90 4.61
N VAL A 101 5.99 2.32 4.94
CA VAL A 101 6.27 3.20 6.07
C VAL A 101 6.51 4.63 5.58
N VAL A 102 5.74 5.58 6.09
CA VAL A 102 5.85 7.00 5.77
C VAL A 102 6.21 7.78 7.01
N SER A 103 7.41 8.34 7.05
CA SER A 103 7.91 9.15 8.18
C SER A 103 8.07 10.63 7.82
N LYS A 104 8.07 10.97 6.53
CA LYS A 104 8.25 12.35 6.04
C LYS A 104 7.02 12.77 5.26
N MET A 105 6.17 13.60 5.85
CA MET A 105 4.93 14.06 5.26
C MET A 105 4.97 15.57 5.02
N LYS A 106 4.43 16.02 3.88
CA LYS A 106 4.31 17.46 3.63
C LYS A 106 3.23 18.06 4.55
N GLY A 107 3.59 19.10 5.31
CA GLY A 107 2.67 19.74 6.26
C GLY A 107 2.45 18.90 7.52
N GLN A 108 3.46 18.15 7.96
CA GLN A 108 3.41 17.21 9.07
C GLN A 108 2.73 17.78 10.33
N ALA A 109 3.11 18.97 10.78
CA ALA A 109 2.51 19.59 11.96
C ALA A 109 0.97 19.78 11.86
N GLY A 110 0.47 20.05 10.65
CA GLY A 110 -0.96 20.12 10.40
C GLY A 110 -1.66 18.76 10.45
N ILE A 111 -0.97 17.72 9.98
CA ILE A 111 -1.45 16.34 10.00
C ILE A 111 -1.46 15.81 11.44
N GLU A 112 -0.37 16.03 12.18
CA GLU A 112 -0.25 15.68 13.60
C GLU A 112 -1.41 16.26 14.42
N ARG A 113 -1.72 17.54 14.21
CA ARG A 113 -2.86 18.19 14.88
C ARG A 113 -4.19 17.54 14.53
N LYS A 114 -4.40 17.23 13.24
CA LYS A 114 -5.64 16.58 12.78
C LYS A 114 -5.79 15.16 13.32
N LEU A 115 -4.68 14.43 13.46
CA LEU A 115 -4.65 13.08 14.01
C LEU A 115 -4.57 13.04 15.53
N GLY A 116 -4.48 14.21 16.18
CA GLY A 116 -4.35 14.30 17.64
C GLY A 116 -3.05 13.67 18.18
N VAL A 117 -1.94 13.83 17.44
CA VAL A 117 -0.61 13.41 17.91
C VAL A 117 -0.18 14.32 19.05
N THR A 118 0.06 13.75 20.23
CA THR A 118 0.41 14.48 21.45
C THR A 118 1.78 14.12 22.01
N SER A 119 2.36 13.02 21.56
CA SER A 119 3.68 12.53 21.99
C SER A 119 4.37 11.79 20.85
N TYR A 120 5.67 11.56 20.97
CA TYR A 120 6.48 10.81 20.02
C TYR A 120 7.18 9.62 20.70
N PRO A 121 7.32 8.50 20.00
CA PRO A 121 6.70 8.24 18.71
C PRO A 121 5.17 8.09 18.81
N ASP A 122 4.48 8.32 17.70
CA ASP A 122 3.08 7.94 17.53
C ASP A 122 2.98 7.24 16.16
N ILE A 123 2.61 5.99 16.17
CA ILE A 123 2.67 5.12 15.00
C ILE A 123 1.27 4.65 14.68
N VAL A 124 0.82 4.96 13.47
CA VAL A 124 -0.56 4.72 13.02
C VAL A 124 -0.54 3.80 11.81
N LEU A 125 -1.17 2.64 11.92
CA LEU A 125 -1.38 1.74 10.79
C LEU A 125 -2.72 2.05 10.13
N VAL A 126 -2.69 2.24 8.82
CA VAL A 126 -3.82 2.65 7.99
C VAL A 126 -4.09 1.60 6.94
N ASP A 127 -5.36 1.23 6.74
CA ASP A 127 -5.77 0.29 5.71
C ASP A 127 -5.79 0.93 4.30
N PRO A 128 -5.98 0.14 3.23
CA PRO A 128 -6.10 0.67 1.87
C PRO A 128 -7.24 1.67 1.64
N ASN A 129 -8.22 1.74 2.54
CA ASN A 129 -9.32 2.72 2.50
C ASN A 129 -9.03 3.97 3.33
N ASN A 130 -7.79 4.16 3.77
CA ASN A 130 -7.35 5.24 4.65
C ASN A 130 -8.02 5.25 6.03
N ARG A 131 -8.35 4.09 6.58
CA ARG A 131 -8.90 3.97 7.94
C ARG A 131 -7.82 3.53 8.91
N ILE A 132 -7.83 4.11 10.10
CA ILE A 132 -6.93 3.70 11.19
C ILE A 132 -7.36 2.31 11.69
N ILE A 133 -6.44 1.35 11.65
CA ILE A 133 -6.67 -0.02 12.10
C ILE A 133 -5.78 -0.43 13.28
N ALA A 134 -4.71 0.31 13.53
CA ALA A 134 -3.92 0.20 14.76
C ALA A 134 -3.21 1.53 15.03
N ARG A 135 -2.92 1.82 16.32
CA ARG A 135 -2.17 2.98 16.75
C ARG A 135 -1.47 2.67 18.07
N SER A 136 -0.19 3.03 18.19
CA SER A 136 0.57 2.89 19.41
C SER A 136 1.71 3.91 19.48
N SER A 137 2.13 4.23 20.71
CA SER A 137 3.36 4.96 20.99
C SER A 137 4.59 4.03 21.09
N LYS A 138 4.42 2.73 20.87
CA LYS A 138 5.49 1.73 20.87
C LYS A 138 5.51 1.01 19.53
N ALA A 139 6.67 0.98 18.89
CA ALA A 139 6.87 0.32 17.62
C ALA A 139 6.59 -1.19 17.69
N THR A 140 6.95 -1.83 18.80
CA THR A 140 6.70 -3.26 19.02
C THR A 140 5.23 -3.61 18.96
N ASP A 141 4.34 -2.78 19.51
CA ASP A 141 2.90 -3.05 19.50
C ASP A 141 2.35 -3.09 18.07
N ILE A 142 2.86 -2.22 17.20
CA ILE A 142 2.46 -2.21 15.77
C ILE A 142 3.02 -3.42 15.04
N ILE A 143 4.27 -3.79 15.31
CA ILE A 143 4.88 -5.02 14.76
C ILE A 143 4.08 -6.25 15.19
N ASP A 144 3.79 -6.37 16.48
CA ASP A 144 3.01 -7.48 17.03
C ASP A 144 1.60 -7.53 16.44
N TYR A 145 0.96 -6.36 16.27
CA TYR A 145 -0.33 -6.27 15.62
C TYR A 145 -0.27 -6.81 14.18
N ILE A 146 0.73 -6.42 13.40
CA ILE A 146 0.90 -6.86 12.01
C ILE A 146 1.15 -8.37 11.96
N ILE A 147 2.06 -8.89 12.79
CA ILE A 147 2.40 -10.31 12.83
C ILE A 147 1.20 -11.17 13.25
N ASN A 148 0.43 -10.72 14.23
CA ASN A 148 -0.74 -11.45 14.70
C ASN A 148 -1.95 -11.36 13.75
N ASN A 149 -1.91 -10.46 12.77
CA ASN A 149 -2.98 -10.23 11.79
C ASN A 149 -2.49 -10.35 10.35
N LEU A 150 -1.53 -11.22 10.08
CA LEU A 150 -0.93 -11.38 8.74
C LEU A 150 -1.97 -11.66 7.66
N SER A 151 -3.05 -12.39 7.98
CA SER A 151 -4.13 -12.71 7.03
C SER A 151 -4.82 -11.47 6.42
N MET A 152 -4.80 -10.33 7.10
CA MET A 152 -5.39 -9.09 6.55
C MET A 152 -4.59 -8.53 5.36
N PHE A 153 -3.32 -8.93 5.21
CA PHE A 153 -2.48 -8.52 4.09
C PHE A 153 -2.55 -9.50 2.91
N ALA A 154 -3.17 -10.67 3.10
CA ALA A 154 -3.36 -11.64 2.05
C ALA A 154 -4.39 -11.13 1.01
N VAL A 155 -4.15 -11.43 -0.24
CA VAL A 155 -5.14 -11.24 -1.30
C VAL A 155 -6.02 -12.49 -1.33
N THR A 156 -7.25 -12.37 -0.85
CA THR A 156 -8.22 -13.47 -0.80
C THR A 156 -9.03 -13.62 -2.08
N ASP A 157 -9.12 -12.58 -2.89
CA ASP A 157 -9.82 -12.54 -4.16
C ASP A 157 -8.94 -11.83 -5.21
N TRP A 158 -8.18 -12.61 -5.95
CA TRP A 158 -7.29 -12.13 -7.00
C TRP A 158 -8.05 -11.55 -8.20
N ASN A 159 -9.26 -12.04 -8.48
CA ASN A 159 -10.09 -11.49 -9.52
C ASN A 159 -10.52 -10.04 -9.18
N ALA A 160 -11.03 -9.81 -7.97
CA ALA A 160 -11.37 -8.46 -7.52
C ALA A 160 -10.13 -7.55 -7.44
N TYR A 161 -8.96 -8.10 -7.07
CA TYR A 161 -7.71 -7.35 -7.01
C TYR A 161 -7.25 -6.89 -8.40
N ILE A 162 -7.35 -7.77 -9.43
CA ILE A 162 -7.05 -7.38 -10.82
C ILE A 162 -8.09 -6.39 -11.37
N LEU A 163 -9.37 -6.54 -11.09
CA LEU A 163 -10.39 -5.57 -11.48
C LEU A 163 -10.12 -4.18 -10.88
N ARG A 164 -9.61 -4.14 -9.66
CA ARG A 164 -9.15 -2.88 -9.05
C ARG A 164 -8.02 -2.21 -9.86
N ALA A 165 -7.14 -2.98 -10.49
CA ALA A 165 -6.12 -2.42 -11.39
C ALA A 165 -6.74 -1.71 -12.59
N SER A 166 -7.87 -2.19 -13.13
CA SER A 166 -8.61 -1.50 -14.20
C SER A 166 -9.07 -0.12 -13.75
N GLU A 167 -9.73 -0.04 -12.61
CA GLU A 167 -10.24 1.24 -12.07
C GLU A 167 -9.10 2.24 -11.81
N LEU A 168 -7.99 1.76 -11.23
CA LEU A 168 -6.81 2.60 -10.97
C LEU A 168 -6.19 3.09 -12.28
N TYR A 169 -6.11 2.23 -13.27
CA TYR A 169 -5.59 2.58 -14.60
C TYR A 169 -6.45 3.67 -15.26
N GLU A 170 -7.77 3.51 -15.25
CA GLU A 170 -8.73 4.44 -15.84
C GLU A 170 -8.75 5.80 -15.13
N THR A 171 -8.50 5.82 -13.83
CA THR A 171 -8.38 7.05 -13.04
C THR A 171 -7.00 7.71 -13.10
N GLY A 172 -6.07 7.16 -13.93
CA GLY A 172 -4.72 7.69 -14.12
C GLY A 172 -3.72 7.31 -13.03
N GLN A 173 -4.07 6.38 -12.14
CA GLN A 173 -3.19 5.85 -11.09
C GLN A 173 -2.36 4.67 -11.63
N ILE A 174 -1.62 4.93 -12.73
CA ILE A 174 -0.94 3.90 -13.53
C ILE A 174 0.02 3.05 -12.69
N LYS A 175 0.82 3.68 -11.81
CA LYS A 175 1.79 2.96 -10.98
C LYS A 175 1.15 1.97 -10.01
N SER A 176 0.02 2.33 -9.41
CA SER A 176 -0.74 1.44 -8.54
C SER A 176 -1.35 0.27 -9.32
N ALA A 177 -1.87 0.52 -10.52
CA ALA A 177 -2.35 -0.53 -11.41
C ALA A 177 -1.24 -1.50 -11.84
N GLN A 178 -0.07 -0.97 -12.24
CA GLN A 178 1.10 -1.76 -12.60
C GLN A 178 1.55 -2.67 -11.46
N ARG A 179 1.57 -2.15 -10.22
CA ARG A 179 1.93 -2.94 -9.04
C ARG A 179 0.99 -4.13 -8.82
N ILE A 180 -0.32 -3.93 -8.93
CA ILE A 180 -1.30 -5.03 -8.78
C ILE A 180 -1.02 -6.15 -9.80
N VAL A 181 -0.78 -5.79 -11.05
CA VAL A 181 -0.48 -6.77 -12.10
C VAL A 181 0.85 -7.47 -11.84
N SER A 182 1.86 -6.72 -11.38
CA SER A 182 3.15 -7.30 -10.97
C SER A 182 3.00 -8.26 -9.80
N ASP A 183 2.25 -7.90 -8.76
CA ASP A 183 1.97 -8.76 -7.61
C ASP A 183 1.32 -10.07 -8.07
N CYS A 184 0.35 -10.00 -8.98
CA CYS A 184 -0.33 -11.17 -9.50
C CYS A 184 0.65 -12.14 -10.18
N LEU A 185 1.58 -11.64 -11.00
CA LEU A 185 2.61 -12.46 -11.64
C LEU A 185 3.60 -13.03 -10.61
N GLN A 186 4.17 -12.17 -9.76
CA GLN A 186 5.19 -12.55 -8.77
C GLN A 186 4.68 -13.61 -7.78
N HIS A 187 3.39 -13.59 -7.47
CA HIS A 187 2.75 -14.57 -6.58
C HIS A 187 2.16 -15.78 -7.32
N GLY A 188 2.47 -15.94 -8.62
CA GLY A 188 2.03 -17.10 -9.41
C GLY A 188 0.51 -17.19 -9.61
N ARG A 189 -0.21 -16.07 -9.50
CA ARG A 189 -1.68 -16.03 -9.57
C ARG A 189 -2.23 -15.79 -10.97
N TRP A 190 -1.39 -15.84 -11.98
CA TRP A 190 -1.83 -15.70 -13.38
C TRP A 190 -2.71 -16.85 -13.87
N ASN A 191 -2.68 -17.98 -13.20
CA ASN A 191 -3.50 -19.16 -13.50
C ASN A 191 -4.82 -19.21 -12.72
N GLU A 192 -5.15 -18.17 -11.96
CA GLU A 192 -6.44 -18.07 -11.29
C GLU A 192 -7.59 -17.99 -12.29
N ASP A 193 -8.77 -18.44 -11.88
CA ASP A 193 -9.99 -18.38 -12.68
C ASP A 193 -10.53 -16.94 -12.72
N PHE A 194 -9.94 -16.12 -13.56
CA PHE A 194 -10.32 -14.73 -13.73
C PHE A 194 -11.55 -14.57 -14.61
N SER A 195 -12.38 -13.57 -14.30
CA SER A 195 -13.43 -13.11 -15.19
C SER A 195 -12.85 -12.60 -16.52
N SER A 196 -13.65 -12.59 -17.57
CA SER A 196 -13.24 -12.05 -18.87
C SER A 196 -12.72 -10.61 -18.78
N GLU A 197 -13.30 -9.80 -17.89
CA GLU A 197 -12.88 -8.42 -17.67
C GLU A 197 -11.51 -8.33 -16.97
N ALA A 198 -11.27 -9.18 -15.96
CA ALA A 198 -9.96 -9.25 -15.30
C ALA A 198 -8.87 -9.70 -16.27
N HIS A 199 -9.16 -10.69 -17.13
CA HIS A 199 -8.22 -11.11 -18.18
C HIS A 199 -7.82 -9.97 -19.11
N LYS A 200 -8.76 -9.12 -19.53
CA LYS A 200 -8.51 -7.97 -20.42
C LYS A 200 -7.76 -6.83 -19.71
N THR A 201 -7.88 -6.73 -18.40
CA THR A 201 -7.18 -5.72 -17.60
C THR A 201 -5.66 -5.91 -17.66
N ILE A 202 -5.20 -7.16 -17.63
CA ILE A 202 -3.77 -7.49 -17.59
C ILE A 202 -3.03 -6.93 -18.82
N PRO A 203 -3.37 -7.27 -20.08
CA PRO A 203 -2.68 -6.72 -21.23
C PRO A 203 -2.79 -5.19 -21.33
N LYS A 204 -3.93 -4.62 -20.95
CA LYS A 204 -4.13 -3.17 -20.92
C LYS A 204 -3.12 -2.45 -20.02
N VAL A 205 -2.91 -2.95 -18.80
CA VAL A 205 -1.94 -2.39 -17.85
C VAL A 205 -0.51 -2.68 -18.29
N VAL A 206 -0.20 -3.90 -18.71
CA VAL A 206 1.14 -4.32 -19.16
C VAL A 206 1.62 -3.49 -20.36
N SER A 207 0.73 -3.06 -21.26
CA SER A 207 1.10 -2.18 -22.37
C SER A 207 1.78 -0.87 -21.92
N SER A 208 1.52 -0.43 -20.70
CA SER A 208 2.15 0.74 -20.09
C SER A 208 3.49 0.46 -19.39
N MET A 209 3.92 -0.82 -19.32
CA MET A 209 5.11 -1.27 -18.58
C MET A 209 6.34 -1.50 -19.46
N LYS A 210 6.39 -0.99 -20.68
CA LYS A 210 7.45 -1.29 -21.69
C LYS A 210 8.90 -1.05 -21.25
N HIS A 211 9.11 -0.33 -20.17
CA HIS A 211 10.44 -0.05 -19.59
C HIS A 211 10.66 -0.79 -18.26
N ASP A 212 9.77 -1.68 -17.88
CA ASP A 212 9.91 -2.52 -16.70
C ASP A 212 10.80 -3.73 -17.03
N GLU A 213 11.65 -4.12 -16.07
CA GLU A 213 12.55 -5.27 -16.25
C GLU A 213 11.79 -6.58 -16.49
N MET A 214 10.61 -6.72 -15.89
CA MET A 214 9.74 -7.89 -16.04
C MET A 214 8.81 -7.83 -17.27
N TYR A 215 8.91 -6.78 -18.10
CA TYR A 215 7.99 -6.60 -19.22
C TYR A 215 7.91 -7.82 -20.15
N MET A 216 9.05 -8.43 -20.46
CA MET A 216 9.10 -9.59 -21.37
C MET A 216 8.47 -10.84 -20.73
N ASP A 217 8.54 -11.01 -19.42
CA ASP A 217 7.88 -12.10 -18.70
C ASP A 217 6.35 -11.93 -18.78
N PHE A 218 5.85 -10.71 -18.59
CA PHE A 218 4.43 -10.39 -18.79
C PHE A 218 3.97 -10.67 -20.23
N VAL A 219 4.77 -10.28 -21.20
CA VAL A 219 4.47 -10.52 -22.62
C VAL A 219 4.44 -12.03 -22.94
N GLY A 220 5.33 -12.81 -22.35
CA GLY A 220 5.34 -14.27 -22.43
C GLY A 220 4.04 -14.89 -21.92
N GLU A 221 3.59 -14.46 -20.75
CA GLU A 221 2.36 -14.92 -20.14
C GLU A 221 1.11 -14.50 -20.93
N ILE A 222 1.08 -13.27 -21.44
CA ILE A 222 0.00 -12.81 -22.33
C ILE A 222 -0.07 -13.68 -23.59
N LYS A 223 1.08 -14.01 -24.21
CA LYS A 223 1.15 -14.91 -25.36
C LYS A 223 0.61 -16.30 -25.03
N HIS A 224 0.97 -16.85 -23.87
CA HIS A 224 0.46 -18.15 -23.42
C HIS A 224 -1.07 -18.14 -23.32
N ARG A 225 -1.67 -17.12 -22.68
CA ARG A 225 -3.13 -16.96 -22.55
C ARG A 225 -3.83 -16.75 -23.90
N TYR A 226 -3.21 -16.06 -24.81
CA TYR A 226 -3.70 -15.92 -26.18
C TYR A 226 -3.75 -17.27 -26.89
N ASN A 227 -2.70 -18.07 -26.78
CA ASN A 227 -2.63 -19.40 -27.37
C ASN A 227 -3.67 -20.37 -26.76
N GLN A 228 -4.07 -20.15 -25.53
CA GLN A 228 -5.15 -20.90 -24.85
C GLN A 228 -6.56 -20.42 -25.25
N GLY A 229 -6.68 -19.35 -26.03
CA GLY A 229 -7.96 -18.77 -26.43
C GLY A 229 -8.65 -17.95 -25.33
N VAL A 230 -7.92 -17.61 -24.25
CA VAL A 230 -8.43 -16.79 -23.13
C VAL A 230 -8.47 -15.31 -23.51
N LEU A 231 -7.52 -14.85 -24.33
CA LEU A 231 -7.42 -13.49 -24.84
C LEU A 231 -7.76 -13.45 -26.32
N SER A 232 -8.40 -12.37 -26.76
CA SER A 232 -8.73 -12.13 -28.18
C SER A 232 -7.54 -11.49 -28.93
N GLU A 233 -7.64 -11.45 -30.25
CA GLU A 233 -6.70 -10.78 -31.14
C GLU A 233 -6.53 -9.29 -30.80
N ASP A 234 -7.62 -8.63 -30.43
CA ASP A 234 -7.61 -7.21 -30.07
C ASP A 234 -6.89 -6.95 -28.73
N ASP A 235 -7.05 -7.86 -27.75
CA ASP A 235 -6.38 -7.76 -26.46
C ASP A 235 -4.85 -7.86 -26.57
N VAL A 236 -4.35 -8.60 -27.56
CA VAL A 236 -2.92 -8.86 -27.76
C VAL A 236 -2.29 -8.02 -28.86
N ALA A 237 -3.06 -7.24 -29.60
CA ALA A 237 -2.56 -6.41 -30.69
C ALA A 237 -1.32 -5.55 -30.34
N PRO A 238 -1.23 -4.94 -29.13
CA PRO A 238 -0.06 -4.17 -28.72
C PRO A 238 1.24 -4.98 -28.60
N PHE A 239 1.15 -6.31 -28.51
CA PHE A 239 2.28 -7.20 -28.20
C PHE A 239 2.74 -8.07 -29.36
N LYS A 240 2.14 -7.93 -30.54
CA LYS A 240 2.44 -8.79 -31.71
C LYS A 240 3.91 -8.78 -32.13
N ASN A 241 4.55 -7.63 -32.05
CA ASN A 241 5.96 -7.51 -32.39
C ASN A 241 6.86 -8.22 -31.37
N GLU A 242 6.49 -8.16 -30.09
CA GLU A 242 7.19 -8.81 -28.99
C GLU A 242 6.99 -10.33 -29.02
N PHE A 243 5.81 -10.81 -29.43
CA PHE A 243 5.55 -12.25 -29.61
C PHE A 243 6.52 -12.92 -30.58
N SER A 244 6.89 -12.24 -31.65
CA SER A 244 7.87 -12.73 -32.63
C SER A 244 9.27 -12.82 -32.02
N ARG A 245 9.63 -11.93 -31.10
CA ARG A 245 10.93 -11.93 -30.42
C ARG A 245 11.03 -13.06 -29.40
N ILE A 246 9.98 -13.37 -28.66
CA ILE A 246 9.95 -14.50 -27.72
C ILE A 246 10.16 -15.84 -28.44
N HIS A 247 9.63 -15.98 -29.64
CA HIS A 247 9.79 -17.21 -30.44
C HIS A 247 11.26 -17.44 -30.86
N MET A 248 12.00 -16.37 -31.10
CA MET A 248 13.42 -16.45 -31.46
C MET A 248 14.36 -16.72 -30.26
N MET A 249 13.91 -16.47 -29.03
CA MET A 249 14.67 -16.76 -27.82
C MET A 249 14.51 -18.21 -27.35
N GLY A 250 13.35 -18.82 -27.55
CA GLY A 250 13.05 -20.20 -27.14
C GLY A 250 13.71 -21.29 -28.00
N ASP A 251 14.09 -20.98 -29.24
CA ASP A 251 14.73 -21.95 -30.17
C ASP A 251 16.26 -22.04 -29.99
N LYS A 252 16.86 -21.29 -29.05
CA LYS A 252 18.32 -21.28 -28.85
C LYS A 252 18.78 -22.04 -27.59
N ASP A 253 17.86 -22.46 -26.73
CA ASP A 253 18.16 -23.14 -25.44
C ASP A 253 17.57 -24.56 -25.36
N LEU A 254 17.34 -25.21 -26.49
CA LEU A 254 17.04 -26.66 -26.62
C LEU A 254 18.24 -27.37 -27.33
#